data_68b4a2e1094e9ef357807e337a8b12a6
#
_entry.id   68b4a2e1094e9ef357807e337a8b12a6
#
_cell.length_a   1.000
_cell.length_b   1.000
_cell.length_c   1.000
_cell.angle_alpha   90.00
_cell.angle_beta   90.00
_cell.angle_gamma   90.00
#
_symmetry.space_group_name_H-M   'P 1'
#
loop_
_entity.id
_entity.type
_entity.pdbx_description
1 polymer ?
#
loop_
_entity_poly.entity_id
_entity_poly.type
_entity_poly.pdbx_seq_one_letter_code
_entity_poly.pdbx_strand_id
1 'polypeptide(L)'
;MKVTREDMQLYAVTDTQWLNGRDFYEEIEKVLAAGATFLQLREKDSTHEEIVKKALAIKPIARRYGVPFVIDDDIYAALEADVDGVHIGQSDASYETARELLGPDKIIGMTVKTPEQAANAARLGADYVGMGAVFHTSTKKDAKDLSRDNLLKLTAMLDMPIVAIGGINYDNCDYLKDTGVDGIAVVSAIFASDDCSEATRKLYKKTRKLFNYNKNIIFDMDGTLVDSMPFWKNSAREYAILRGAKLPKNFDEITGVMDLSEYAAYLQTVLGIDTSLEQITEAAVDIMNKHYASDIPAKKGMIKLIRREYEAGSKLVIFSASDTSSVEILLKRLEIYECFEGIYTVYDVGIGKSDKESYKKVARSAGMDISDTWVYEDILRGVRAAHNAGLKVCAVYDKDSADDWDEICSIADKCIITG
;
A
#
# COMPACT_ATOMS: atom_id res chain seq x y z
N MET A 1 -11.69 14.87 -4.43
CA MET A 1 -11.04 13.62 -3.93
C MET A 1 -11.94 13.03 -2.85
N LYS A 2 -12.18 11.72 -2.82
CA LYS A 2 -13.00 11.09 -1.77
C LYS A 2 -12.09 10.56 -0.67
N VAL A 3 -12.32 10.97 0.58
CA VAL A 3 -11.58 10.48 1.75
C VAL A 3 -12.01 9.05 2.08
N THR A 4 -11.05 8.17 2.36
CA THR A 4 -11.29 6.79 2.77
C THR A 4 -11.07 6.62 4.28
N ARG A 5 -11.54 5.51 4.86
CA ARG A 5 -11.26 5.18 6.26
C ARG A 5 -9.76 4.95 6.51
N GLU A 6 -9.03 4.37 5.54
CA GLU A 6 -7.58 4.15 5.63
C GLU A 6 -6.81 5.48 5.66
N ASP A 7 -7.30 6.55 5.00
CA ASP A 7 -6.69 7.88 5.08
C ASP A 7 -6.71 8.46 6.50
N MET A 8 -7.66 8.05 7.34
CA MET A 8 -7.76 8.51 8.73
C MET A 8 -6.82 7.79 9.70
N GLN A 9 -6.17 6.69 9.30
CA GLN A 9 -5.38 5.81 10.17
C GLN A 9 -4.39 6.57 11.06
N LEU A 10 -3.55 7.42 10.47
CA LEU A 10 -2.58 8.25 11.18
C LEU A 10 -2.55 9.67 10.58
N TYR A 11 -3.29 10.54 11.18
CA TYR A 11 -3.49 11.91 10.75
C TYR A 11 -2.53 12.85 11.50
N ALA A 12 -1.54 13.39 10.80
CA ALA A 12 -0.59 14.35 11.36
C ALA A 12 -1.16 15.77 11.28
N VAL A 13 -1.18 16.47 12.42
CA VAL A 13 -1.58 17.89 12.51
C VAL A 13 -0.35 18.70 12.90
N THR A 14 0.03 19.70 12.10
CA THR A 14 1.23 20.50 12.34
C THR A 14 1.02 21.47 13.50
N ASP A 15 2.12 21.80 14.16
CA ASP A 15 2.21 22.90 15.10
C ASP A 15 3.71 23.23 15.31
N THR A 16 4.15 24.36 14.80
CA THR A 16 5.58 24.78 14.81
C THR A 16 6.15 24.95 16.19
N GLN A 17 5.33 25.17 17.24
CA GLN A 17 5.80 25.32 18.61
C GLN A 17 6.59 24.09 19.13
N TRP A 18 6.36 22.90 18.56
CA TRP A 18 6.98 21.65 19.00
C TRP A 18 8.29 21.31 18.29
N LEU A 19 8.68 22.08 17.28
CA LEU A 19 9.85 21.75 16.44
C LEU A 19 11.19 22.03 17.08
N ASN A 20 11.26 22.86 18.13
CA ASN A 20 12.51 23.17 18.84
C ASN A 20 13.65 23.60 17.89
N GLY A 21 13.35 24.41 16.86
CA GLY A 21 14.31 24.91 15.88
C GLY A 21 14.63 23.98 14.71
N ARG A 22 14.01 22.82 14.62
CA ARG A 22 14.09 21.93 13.44
C ARG A 22 13.38 22.55 12.24
N ASP A 23 13.83 22.23 11.02
CA ASP A 23 13.20 22.73 9.81
C ASP A 23 11.79 22.14 9.62
N PHE A 24 10.80 23.01 9.45
CA PHE A 24 9.39 22.66 9.37
C PHE A 24 9.07 21.74 8.19
N TYR A 25 9.63 22.02 7.03
CA TYR A 25 9.34 21.27 5.82
C TYR A 25 10.06 19.91 5.78
N GLU A 26 11.29 19.88 6.29
CA GLU A 26 12.03 18.61 6.44
C GLU A 26 11.32 17.66 7.41
N GLU A 27 10.81 18.17 8.55
CA GLU A 27 10.09 17.34 9.51
C GLU A 27 8.77 16.83 8.93
N ILE A 28 8.01 17.64 8.17
CA ILE A 28 6.81 17.19 7.46
C ILE A 28 7.17 16.08 6.46
N GLU A 29 8.22 16.26 5.67
CA GLU A 29 8.64 15.22 4.71
C GLU A 29 9.02 13.92 5.40
N LYS A 30 9.74 13.97 6.53
CA LYS A 30 10.06 12.79 7.35
C LYS A 30 8.82 12.10 7.89
N VAL A 31 7.83 12.86 8.36
CA VAL A 31 6.55 12.35 8.87
C VAL A 31 5.75 11.64 7.77
N LEU A 32 5.65 12.24 6.59
CA LEU A 32 4.95 11.62 5.46
C LEU A 32 5.70 10.37 4.94
N ALA A 33 7.02 10.43 4.86
CA ALA A 33 7.85 9.29 4.49
C ALA A 33 7.74 8.12 5.49
N ALA A 34 7.48 8.43 6.77
CA ALA A 34 7.36 7.44 7.84
C ALA A 34 5.96 6.81 7.97
N GLY A 35 4.97 7.29 7.19
CA GLY A 35 3.68 6.63 7.07
C GLY A 35 2.47 7.40 7.61
N ALA A 36 2.57 8.71 7.88
CA ALA A 36 1.36 9.50 8.10
C ALA A 36 0.45 9.42 6.86
N THR A 37 -0.85 9.17 7.09
CA THR A 37 -1.83 8.90 6.02
C THR A 37 -2.68 10.10 5.67
N PHE A 38 -2.67 11.14 6.49
CA PHE A 38 -3.36 12.41 6.28
C PHE A 38 -2.58 13.55 6.93
N LEU A 39 -2.61 14.74 6.34
CA LEU A 39 -1.89 15.90 6.84
C LEU A 39 -2.81 17.12 6.98
N GLN A 40 -2.72 17.83 8.12
CA GLN A 40 -3.37 19.11 8.34
C GLN A 40 -2.33 20.17 8.70
N LEU A 41 -2.33 21.27 7.95
CA LEU A 41 -1.60 22.48 8.32
C LEU A 41 -2.43 23.26 9.35
N ARG A 42 -1.90 23.35 10.58
CA ARG A 42 -2.51 24.09 11.67
C ARG A 42 -1.46 24.97 12.35
N GLU A 43 -1.59 26.28 12.14
CA GLU A 43 -0.64 27.31 12.61
C GLU A 43 -1.43 28.50 13.18
N LYS A 44 -1.79 28.42 14.47
CA LYS A 44 -2.72 29.37 15.10
C LYS A 44 -2.25 30.82 15.15
N ASP A 45 -0.94 31.03 15.24
CA ASP A 45 -0.34 32.37 15.39
C ASP A 45 0.18 32.92 14.06
N SER A 46 -0.12 32.25 12.92
CA SER A 46 0.28 32.69 11.58
C SER A 46 -0.79 33.55 10.92
N THR A 47 -0.35 34.51 10.11
CA THR A 47 -1.27 35.27 9.23
C THR A 47 -1.75 34.43 8.07
N HIS A 48 -2.81 34.89 7.39
CA HIS A 48 -3.34 34.23 6.20
C HIS A 48 -2.24 34.02 5.14
N GLU A 49 -1.44 35.08 4.84
CA GLU A 49 -0.36 35.02 3.84
C GLU A 49 0.72 34.00 4.23
N GLU A 50 1.02 33.87 5.52
CA GLU A 50 1.98 32.89 6.03
C GLU A 50 1.43 31.46 5.89
N ILE A 51 0.14 31.24 6.15
CA ILE A 51 -0.53 29.95 5.96
C ILE A 51 -0.51 29.57 4.46
N VAL A 52 -0.88 30.46 3.57
CA VAL A 52 -0.82 30.25 2.11
C VAL A 52 0.59 29.88 1.66
N LYS A 53 1.60 30.66 2.12
CA LYS A 53 3.01 30.40 1.79
C LYS A 53 3.46 29.00 2.25
N LYS A 54 3.14 28.63 3.50
CA LYS A 54 3.44 27.30 4.04
C LYS A 54 2.71 26.22 3.24
N ALA A 55 1.43 26.40 2.95
CA ALA A 55 0.62 25.44 2.21
C ALA A 55 1.16 25.17 0.79
N LEU A 56 1.56 26.24 0.07
CA LEU A 56 2.17 26.12 -1.27
C LEU A 56 3.49 25.32 -1.23
N ALA A 57 4.27 25.44 -0.17
CA ALA A 57 5.53 24.69 0.00
C ALA A 57 5.27 23.22 0.39
N ILE A 58 4.25 22.94 1.20
CA ILE A 58 3.90 21.58 1.67
C ILE A 58 3.19 20.77 0.57
N LYS A 59 2.34 21.39 -0.22
CA LYS A 59 1.52 20.74 -1.26
C LYS A 59 2.31 19.78 -2.17
N PRO A 60 3.47 20.16 -2.77
CA PRO A 60 4.27 19.25 -3.58
C PRO A 60 4.86 18.09 -2.76
N ILE A 61 5.15 18.30 -1.48
CA ILE A 61 5.64 17.25 -0.58
C ILE A 61 4.50 16.24 -0.36
N ALA A 62 3.33 16.69 0.08
CA ALA A 62 2.17 15.81 0.32
C ALA A 62 1.80 14.99 -0.94
N ARG A 63 1.76 15.63 -2.12
CA ARG A 63 1.52 14.97 -3.41
C ARG A 63 2.53 13.87 -3.74
N ARG A 64 3.82 14.07 -3.42
CA ARG A 64 4.88 13.08 -3.64
C ARG A 64 4.61 11.76 -2.88
N TYR A 65 4.01 11.88 -1.70
CA TYR A 65 3.67 10.72 -0.85
C TYR A 65 2.23 10.24 -1.04
N GLY A 66 1.43 10.92 -1.89
CA GLY A 66 0.02 10.58 -2.13
C GLY A 66 -0.87 10.78 -0.90
N VAL A 67 -0.50 11.69 0.00
CA VAL A 67 -1.20 11.97 1.27
C VAL A 67 -2.14 13.16 1.08
N PRO A 68 -3.45 13.02 1.40
CA PRO A 68 -4.37 14.16 1.38
C PRO A 68 -3.93 15.25 2.35
N PHE A 69 -4.02 16.52 1.89
CA PHE A 69 -3.53 17.68 2.62
C PHE A 69 -4.61 18.76 2.77
N VAL A 70 -4.97 19.09 4.00
CA VAL A 70 -5.97 20.11 4.32
C VAL A 70 -5.40 21.23 5.19
N ILE A 71 -6.09 22.37 5.22
CA ILE A 71 -5.79 23.50 6.12
C ILE A 71 -6.82 23.52 7.27
N ASP A 72 -6.38 23.90 8.47
CA ASP A 72 -7.24 24.11 9.64
C ASP A 72 -7.91 25.49 9.52
N ASP A 73 -9.24 25.55 9.68
CA ASP A 73 -10.12 26.72 9.82
C ASP A 73 -10.14 27.72 8.61
N ASP A 74 -9.04 27.96 7.90
CA ASP A 74 -8.94 28.99 6.84
C ASP A 74 -9.32 28.47 5.45
N ILE A 75 -10.61 28.65 5.08
CA ILE A 75 -11.17 28.28 3.77
C ILE A 75 -10.50 29.05 2.62
N TYR A 76 -10.20 30.34 2.84
CA TYR A 76 -9.62 31.19 1.80
C TYR A 76 -8.18 30.80 1.51
N ALA A 77 -7.40 30.44 2.54
CA ALA A 77 -6.06 29.91 2.33
C ALA A 77 -6.10 28.54 1.61
N ALA A 78 -7.09 27.69 1.92
CA ALA A 78 -7.28 26.42 1.22
C ALA A 78 -7.59 26.61 -0.27
N LEU A 79 -8.41 27.61 -0.58
CA LEU A 79 -8.77 28.00 -1.95
C LEU A 79 -7.56 28.56 -2.70
N GLU A 80 -6.86 29.54 -2.10
CA GLU A 80 -5.73 30.25 -2.72
C GLU A 80 -4.53 29.33 -2.96
N ALA A 81 -4.19 28.47 -2.00
CA ALA A 81 -3.13 27.47 -2.16
C ALA A 81 -3.56 26.26 -3.01
N ASP A 82 -4.85 26.15 -3.33
CA ASP A 82 -5.44 25.02 -4.05
C ASP A 82 -5.02 23.67 -3.44
N VAL A 83 -5.11 23.53 -2.11
CA VAL A 83 -4.89 22.27 -1.40
C VAL A 83 -6.11 21.34 -1.55
N ASP A 84 -6.04 20.13 -0.97
CA ASP A 84 -7.10 19.14 -1.15
C ASP A 84 -8.39 19.51 -0.39
N GLY A 85 -8.32 20.37 0.65
CA GLY A 85 -9.51 20.82 1.37
C GLY A 85 -9.23 21.56 2.67
N VAL A 86 -10.23 21.56 3.56
CA VAL A 86 -10.25 22.27 4.85
C VAL A 86 -10.80 21.40 5.95
N HIS A 87 -10.36 21.60 7.19
CA HIS A 87 -11.03 21.11 8.40
C HIS A 87 -11.62 22.28 9.16
N ILE A 88 -12.91 22.22 9.48
CA ILE A 88 -13.64 23.30 10.18
C ILE A 88 -14.15 22.82 11.54
N GLY A 89 -14.01 23.69 12.55
CA GLY A 89 -14.60 23.51 13.87
C GLY A 89 -15.99 24.13 13.95
N GLN A 90 -16.61 24.05 15.13
CA GLN A 90 -18.00 24.49 15.34
C GLN A 90 -18.16 26.02 15.43
N SER A 91 -17.07 26.75 15.68
CA SER A 91 -17.03 28.22 15.77
C SER A 91 -16.56 28.90 14.50
N ASP A 92 -16.13 28.13 13.52
CA ASP A 92 -15.53 28.64 12.28
C ASP A 92 -16.61 28.90 11.24
N ALA A 93 -16.20 29.12 9.99
CA ALA A 93 -17.16 29.31 8.90
C ALA A 93 -18.06 28.06 8.74
N SER A 94 -19.30 28.26 8.26
CA SER A 94 -20.23 27.15 8.08
C SER A 94 -19.78 26.19 6.98
N TYR A 95 -20.24 24.92 7.09
CA TYR A 95 -20.01 23.92 6.04
C TYR A 95 -20.52 24.40 4.68
N GLU A 96 -21.70 25.04 4.65
CA GLU A 96 -22.32 25.56 3.43
C GLU A 96 -21.43 26.60 2.76
N THR A 97 -20.86 27.54 3.54
CA THR A 97 -19.91 28.53 3.03
C THR A 97 -18.64 27.87 2.49
N ALA A 98 -18.10 26.89 3.24
CA ALA A 98 -16.92 26.15 2.79
C ALA A 98 -17.19 25.38 1.48
N ARG A 99 -18.33 24.72 1.37
CA ARG A 99 -18.71 23.96 0.17
C ARG A 99 -18.99 24.86 -1.03
N GLU A 100 -19.62 26.01 -0.80
CA GLU A 100 -19.87 27.01 -1.86
C GLU A 100 -18.55 27.56 -2.44
N LEU A 101 -17.59 27.91 -1.59
CA LEU A 101 -16.29 28.47 -2.01
C LEU A 101 -15.36 27.42 -2.64
N LEU A 102 -15.25 26.24 -2.04
CA LEU A 102 -14.29 25.22 -2.47
C LEU A 102 -14.83 24.30 -3.58
N GLY A 103 -16.15 24.30 -3.80
CA GLY A 103 -16.77 23.41 -4.80
C GLY A 103 -16.96 21.96 -4.32
N PRO A 104 -17.50 21.06 -5.17
CA PRO A 104 -17.91 19.71 -4.79
C PRO A 104 -16.75 18.73 -4.59
N ASP A 105 -15.58 19.01 -5.16
CA ASP A 105 -14.47 18.05 -5.23
C ASP A 105 -13.44 18.19 -4.11
N LYS A 106 -13.51 19.27 -3.32
CA LYS A 106 -12.61 19.51 -2.19
C LYS A 106 -13.11 18.83 -0.91
N ILE A 107 -12.17 18.41 -0.10
CA ILE A 107 -12.42 17.76 1.18
C ILE A 107 -12.88 18.80 2.22
N ILE A 108 -13.97 18.51 2.92
CA ILE A 108 -14.39 19.29 4.09
C ILE A 108 -14.56 18.34 5.28
N GLY A 109 -13.61 18.42 6.22
CA GLY A 109 -13.70 17.74 7.51
C GLY A 109 -14.40 18.61 8.56
N MET A 110 -15.12 17.99 9.50
CA MET A 110 -15.83 18.69 10.57
C MET A 110 -15.47 18.16 11.95
N THR A 111 -15.31 19.06 12.93
CA THR A 111 -15.19 18.67 14.34
C THR A 111 -16.57 18.28 14.89
N VAL A 112 -16.68 17.13 15.57
CA VAL A 112 -17.92 16.61 16.18
C VAL A 112 -17.67 16.23 17.64
N LYS A 113 -18.56 16.67 18.55
CA LYS A 113 -18.51 16.39 20.00
C LYS A 113 -19.84 15.95 20.59
N THR A 114 -20.98 16.20 19.92
CA THR A 114 -22.30 15.88 20.38
C THR A 114 -23.14 15.14 19.34
N PRO A 115 -24.19 14.43 19.73
CA PRO A 115 -25.09 13.76 18.78
C PRO A 115 -25.71 14.70 17.75
N GLU A 116 -26.03 15.94 18.14
CA GLU A 116 -26.60 16.94 17.25
C GLU A 116 -25.59 17.35 16.19
N GLN A 117 -24.32 17.52 16.57
CA GLN A 117 -23.25 17.83 15.63
C GLN A 117 -22.96 16.65 14.69
N ALA A 118 -23.03 15.41 15.18
CA ALA A 118 -22.90 14.21 14.36
C ALA A 118 -24.02 14.12 13.31
N ALA A 119 -25.27 14.29 13.73
CA ALA A 119 -26.41 14.31 12.83
C ALA A 119 -26.32 15.43 11.79
N ASN A 120 -25.83 16.62 12.18
CA ASN A 120 -25.63 17.74 11.26
C ASN A 120 -24.52 17.45 10.24
N ALA A 121 -23.37 16.91 10.67
CA ALA A 121 -22.28 16.54 9.77
C ALA A 121 -22.72 15.49 8.73
N ALA A 122 -23.49 14.48 9.16
CA ALA A 122 -24.07 13.48 8.26
C ALA A 122 -25.04 14.11 7.25
N ARG A 123 -25.95 14.98 7.71
CA ARG A 123 -26.92 15.68 6.86
C ARG A 123 -26.27 16.58 5.81
N LEU A 124 -25.19 17.25 6.20
CA LEU A 124 -24.44 18.16 5.33
C LEU A 124 -23.55 17.40 4.32
N GLY A 125 -23.21 16.15 4.59
CA GLY A 125 -22.33 15.35 3.75
C GLY A 125 -20.85 15.72 3.92
N ALA A 126 -20.41 15.88 5.18
CA ALA A 126 -18.98 16.04 5.49
C ALA A 126 -18.18 14.85 4.96
N ASP A 127 -16.97 15.08 4.47
CA ASP A 127 -16.12 14.03 3.91
C ASP A 127 -15.49 13.16 5.00
N TYR A 128 -15.26 13.72 6.18
CA TYR A 128 -14.85 13.01 7.40
C TYR A 128 -15.16 13.85 8.64
N VAL A 129 -15.10 13.23 9.82
CA VAL A 129 -15.24 13.95 11.08
C VAL A 129 -14.07 13.69 12.03
N GLY A 130 -13.67 14.75 12.76
CA GLY A 130 -12.73 14.69 13.88
C GLY A 130 -13.49 14.70 15.21
N MET A 131 -13.30 13.67 16.05
CA MET A 131 -13.96 13.54 17.35
C MET A 131 -12.97 13.75 18.50
N GLY A 132 -13.24 14.67 19.39
CA GLY A 132 -12.34 14.94 20.54
C GLY A 132 -12.71 16.20 21.33
N ALA A 133 -11.94 16.51 22.41
CA ALA A 133 -10.73 15.81 22.81
C ALA A 133 -11.05 14.49 23.53
N VAL A 134 -10.29 13.41 23.22
CA VAL A 134 -10.44 12.10 23.92
C VAL A 134 -9.72 12.14 25.26
N PHE A 135 -8.54 12.75 25.30
CA PHE A 135 -7.76 12.96 26.52
C PHE A 135 -7.45 14.45 26.70
N HIS A 136 -7.13 14.85 27.93
CA HIS A 136 -6.70 16.21 28.22
C HIS A 136 -5.52 16.61 27.34
N THR A 137 -5.57 17.82 26.78
CA THR A 137 -4.54 18.31 25.85
C THR A 137 -4.21 19.76 26.15
N SER A 138 -2.91 20.07 26.13
CA SER A 138 -2.40 21.46 26.21
C SER A 138 -2.61 22.25 24.92
N THR A 139 -2.90 21.57 23.81
CA THR A 139 -3.03 22.18 22.49
C THR A 139 -4.36 22.93 22.31
N LYS A 140 -5.40 22.63 23.13
CA LYS A 140 -6.72 23.31 23.12
C LYS A 140 -7.24 23.43 24.53
N LYS A 141 -7.20 24.64 25.12
CA LYS A 141 -7.46 24.91 26.55
C LYS A 141 -8.90 24.62 27.01
N ASP A 142 -9.88 24.61 26.11
CA ASP A 142 -11.32 24.49 26.42
C ASP A 142 -11.92 23.13 26.03
N ALA A 143 -11.09 22.11 25.84
CA ALA A 143 -11.55 20.79 25.42
C ALA A 143 -12.11 20.02 26.62
N LYS A 144 -13.43 19.72 26.61
CA LYS A 144 -14.02 18.73 27.51
C LYS A 144 -13.70 17.34 26.97
N ASP A 145 -13.29 16.45 27.87
CA ASP A 145 -12.94 15.07 27.50
C ASP A 145 -14.16 14.31 26.99
N LEU A 146 -14.02 13.67 25.84
CA LEU A 146 -15.02 12.81 25.26
C LEU A 146 -14.85 11.38 25.79
N SER A 147 -15.77 10.93 26.64
CA SER A 147 -15.69 9.58 27.19
C SER A 147 -15.83 8.50 26.12
N ARG A 148 -15.31 7.29 26.41
CA ARG A 148 -15.40 6.13 25.50
C ARG A 148 -16.86 5.80 25.13
N ASP A 149 -17.79 5.87 26.09
CA ASP A 149 -19.20 5.60 25.84
C ASP A 149 -19.85 6.62 24.91
N ASN A 150 -19.47 7.90 25.04
CA ASN A 150 -19.93 8.94 24.11
C ASN A 150 -19.31 8.75 22.72
N LEU A 151 -18.04 8.36 22.64
CA LEU A 151 -17.39 8.05 21.38
C LEU A 151 -18.10 6.92 20.65
N LEU A 152 -18.41 5.80 21.33
CA LEU A 152 -19.18 4.68 20.78
C LEU A 152 -20.57 5.11 20.26
N LYS A 153 -21.28 5.96 21.01
CA LYS A 153 -22.59 6.48 20.59
C LYS A 153 -22.49 7.34 19.33
N LEU A 154 -21.48 8.20 19.25
CA LEU A 154 -21.29 9.11 18.11
C LEU A 154 -20.85 8.36 16.86
N THR A 155 -19.93 7.41 16.98
CA THR A 155 -19.46 6.62 15.85
C THR A 155 -20.55 5.75 15.25
N ALA A 156 -21.44 5.19 16.10
CA ALA A 156 -22.59 4.40 15.64
C ALA A 156 -23.64 5.21 14.83
N MET A 157 -23.59 6.55 14.89
CA MET A 157 -24.50 7.44 14.15
C MET A 157 -23.99 7.81 12.75
N LEU A 158 -22.74 7.46 12.41
CA LEU A 158 -22.07 7.98 11.23
C LEU A 158 -21.54 6.85 10.33
N ASP A 159 -21.76 7.01 9.05
CA ASP A 159 -21.19 6.12 8.02
C ASP A 159 -20.22 6.87 7.11
N MET A 160 -19.30 7.61 7.73
CA MET A 160 -18.20 8.32 7.08
C MET A 160 -16.90 8.07 7.83
N PRO A 161 -15.73 8.38 7.24
CA PRO A 161 -14.45 8.28 7.95
C PRO A 161 -14.40 9.12 9.23
N ILE A 162 -13.88 8.53 10.31
CA ILE A 162 -13.85 9.14 11.65
C ILE A 162 -12.44 9.09 12.22
N VAL A 163 -11.89 10.23 12.62
CA VAL A 163 -10.62 10.31 13.32
C VAL A 163 -10.78 10.80 14.75
N ALA A 164 -10.17 10.12 15.72
CA ALA A 164 -10.14 10.58 17.11
C ALA A 164 -8.97 11.55 17.34
N ILE A 165 -9.19 12.62 18.09
CA ILE A 165 -8.18 13.67 18.37
C ILE A 165 -8.19 14.08 19.84
N GLY A 166 -7.06 14.61 20.32
CA GLY A 166 -6.87 15.23 21.64
C GLY A 166 -6.12 14.34 22.62
N GLY A 167 -4.89 14.72 22.93
CA GLY A 167 -4.02 14.07 23.92
C GLY A 167 -3.63 12.62 23.61
N ILE A 168 -3.88 12.15 22.39
CA ILE A 168 -3.58 10.79 21.95
C ILE A 168 -2.09 10.65 21.65
N ASN A 169 -1.50 9.54 22.11
CA ASN A 169 -0.12 9.17 21.88
C ASN A 169 0.05 7.64 21.81
N TYR A 170 1.30 7.19 21.67
CA TYR A 170 1.61 5.75 21.56
C TYR A 170 1.10 4.93 22.76
N ASP A 171 1.19 5.47 24.00
CA ASP A 171 0.90 4.71 25.20
C ASP A 171 -0.60 4.60 25.50
N ASN A 172 -1.42 5.56 25.04
CA ASN A 172 -2.85 5.62 25.36
C ASN A 172 -3.80 5.29 24.19
N CYS A 173 -3.33 5.18 22.95
CA CYS A 173 -4.20 4.98 21.79
C CYS A 173 -4.99 3.65 21.82
N ASP A 174 -4.55 2.63 22.59
CA ASP A 174 -5.29 1.38 22.76
C ASP A 174 -6.70 1.57 23.37
N TYR A 175 -6.92 2.67 24.06
CA TYR A 175 -8.25 3.08 24.55
C TYR A 175 -9.30 3.18 23.44
N LEU A 176 -8.86 3.44 22.21
CA LEU A 176 -9.72 3.60 21.03
C LEU A 176 -10.09 2.29 20.33
N LYS A 177 -9.55 1.16 20.81
CA LYS A 177 -9.88 -0.14 20.23
C LYS A 177 -11.39 -0.39 20.29
N ASP A 178 -11.96 -0.85 19.19
CA ASP A 178 -13.38 -1.21 19.03
C ASP A 178 -14.36 -0.06 19.38
N THR A 179 -13.94 1.20 19.19
CA THR A 179 -14.82 2.38 19.40
C THR A 179 -15.51 2.86 18.13
N GLY A 180 -15.20 2.26 16.98
CA GLY A 180 -15.75 2.67 15.69
C GLY A 180 -15.05 3.86 15.03
N VAL A 181 -13.93 4.37 15.61
CA VAL A 181 -13.07 5.33 14.92
C VAL A 181 -12.15 4.61 13.96
N ASP A 182 -11.78 5.28 12.87
CA ASP A 182 -10.93 4.72 11.83
C ASP A 182 -9.44 5.05 12.05
N GLY A 183 -9.11 5.95 12.97
CA GLY A 183 -7.73 6.32 13.25
C GLY A 183 -7.57 7.42 14.29
N ILE A 184 -6.35 7.96 14.36
CA ILE A 184 -5.97 9.00 15.32
C ILE A 184 -5.38 10.22 14.62
N ALA A 185 -5.76 11.42 15.09
CA ALA A 185 -5.10 12.68 14.76
C ALA A 185 -4.20 13.11 15.92
N VAL A 186 -2.95 13.39 15.62
CA VAL A 186 -1.92 13.69 16.62
C VAL A 186 -1.12 14.92 16.22
N VAL A 187 -0.70 15.70 17.24
CA VAL A 187 0.19 16.85 17.11
C VAL A 187 1.51 16.54 17.80
N SER A 188 1.54 16.73 19.13
CA SER A 188 2.76 16.60 19.95
C SER A 188 3.30 15.16 19.98
N ALA A 189 2.48 14.14 19.83
CA ALA A 189 2.94 12.74 19.78
C ALA A 189 3.92 12.46 18.62
N ILE A 190 3.89 13.28 17.58
CA ILE A 190 4.85 13.26 16.47
C ILE A 190 5.83 14.43 16.58
N PHE A 191 5.36 15.67 16.54
CA PHE A 191 6.20 16.84 16.35
C PHE A 191 6.99 17.26 17.60
N ALA A 192 6.57 16.85 18.81
CA ALA A 192 7.35 17.05 20.03
C ALA A 192 8.41 15.97 20.27
N SER A 193 8.44 14.90 19.48
CA SER A 193 9.49 13.88 19.55
C SER A 193 10.81 14.42 18.99
N ASP A 194 11.94 13.99 19.55
CA ASP A 194 13.27 14.31 19.01
C ASP A 194 13.47 13.71 17.60
N ASP A 195 12.82 12.60 17.30
CA ASP A 195 12.78 11.96 15.99
C ASP A 195 11.32 11.76 15.55
N CYS A 196 10.82 12.70 14.74
CA CYS A 196 9.46 12.65 14.19
C CYS A 196 9.23 11.43 13.29
N SER A 197 10.25 10.99 12.57
CA SER A 197 10.18 9.82 11.69
C SER A 197 9.95 8.55 12.50
N GLU A 198 10.73 8.34 13.55
CA GLU A 198 10.59 7.15 14.40
C GLU A 198 9.27 7.16 15.18
N ALA A 199 8.86 8.31 15.72
CA ALA A 199 7.57 8.46 16.39
C ALA A 199 6.39 8.14 15.45
N THR A 200 6.45 8.66 14.22
CA THR A 200 5.43 8.39 13.20
C THR A 200 5.39 6.90 12.84
N ARG A 201 6.54 6.28 12.60
CA ARG A 201 6.65 4.86 12.24
C ARG A 201 6.07 3.96 13.33
N LYS A 202 6.36 4.24 14.60
CA LYS A 202 5.79 3.51 15.75
C LYS A 202 4.27 3.64 15.82
N LEU A 203 3.75 4.87 15.70
CA LEU A 203 2.31 5.12 15.69
C LEU A 203 1.63 4.47 14.47
N TYR A 204 2.21 4.59 13.30
CA TYR A 204 1.68 3.98 12.08
C TYR A 204 1.54 2.45 12.23
N LYS A 205 2.59 1.78 12.70
CA LYS A 205 2.57 0.33 12.96
C LYS A 205 1.51 -0.04 14.00
N LYS A 206 1.40 0.71 15.08
CA LYS A 206 0.44 0.45 16.16
C LYS A 206 -1.00 0.68 15.70
N THR A 207 -1.29 1.78 14.99
CA THR A 207 -2.64 2.10 14.51
C THR A 207 -3.12 1.14 13.42
N ARG A 208 -2.24 0.64 12.55
CA ARG A 208 -2.59 -0.41 11.60
C ARG A 208 -3.14 -1.65 12.29
N LYS A 209 -2.46 -2.12 13.33
CA LYS A 209 -2.92 -3.25 14.13
C LYS A 209 -4.20 -2.92 14.90
N LEU A 210 -4.27 -1.73 15.49
CA LEU A 210 -5.37 -1.30 16.35
C LEU A 210 -6.71 -1.20 15.59
N PHE A 211 -6.65 -0.67 14.35
CA PHE A 211 -7.83 -0.42 13.50
C PHE A 211 -7.97 -1.44 12.37
N ASN A 212 -7.29 -2.59 12.45
CA ASN A 212 -7.36 -3.69 11.50
C ASN A 212 -6.99 -3.31 10.05
N TYR A 213 -6.01 -2.45 9.86
CA TYR A 213 -5.47 -2.11 8.55
C TYR A 213 -4.31 -3.00 8.09
N ASN A 214 -3.91 -3.97 8.90
CA ASN A 214 -2.95 -4.98 8.49
C ASN A 214 -3.55 -5.82 7.37
N LYS A 215 -2.76 -6.05 6.33
CA LYS A 215 -3.20 -6.78 5.15
C LYS A 215 -2.71 -8.22 5.18
N ASN A 216 -3.50 -9.11 4.65
CA ASN A 216 -3.05 -10.41 4.21
C ASN A 216 -2.67 -10.29 2.74
N ILE A 217 -1.44 -10.67 2.37
CA ILE A 217 -0.97 -10.47 0.99
C ILE A 217 -0.28 -11.75 0.50
N ILE A 218 -0.74 -12.23 -0.63
CA ILE A 218 -0.12 -13.30 -1.42
C ILE A 218 0.60 -12.62 -2.59
N PHE A 219 1.91 -12.78 -2.69
CA PHE A 219 2.69 -12.30 -3.82
C PHE A 219 2.99 -13.45 -4.78
N ASP A 220 2.72 -13.25 -6.05
CA ASP A 220 3.42 -13.98 -7.09
C ASP A 220 4.87 -13.49 -7.19
N MET A 221 5.75 -14.29 -7.80
CA MET A 221 7.17 -14.02 -7.89
C MET A 221 7.59 -13.55 -9.28
N ASP A 222 7.45 -14.41 -10.28
CA ASP A 222 7.97 -14.22 -11.63
C ASP A 222 7.06 -13.30 -12.46
N GLY A 223 7.57 -12.13 -12.89
CA GLY A 223 6.77 -11.12 -13.58
C GLY A 223 6.04 -10.16 -12.62
N THR A 224 5.93 -10.52 -11.34
CA THR A 224 5.28 -9.70 -10.31
C THR A 224 6.28 -9.04 -9.36
N LEU A 225 7.08 -9.84 -8.65
CA LEU A 225 8.09 -9.35 -7.71
C LEU A 225 9.39 -8.99 -8.43
N VAL A 226 9.76 -9.79 -9.42
CA VAL A 226 10.98 -9.67 -10.20
C VAL A 226 10.71 -9.69 -11.71
N ASP A 227 11.62 -9.07 -12.47
CA ASP A 227 11.60 -9.06 -13.94
C ASP A 227 12.40 -10.28 -14.46
N SER A 228 11.82 -11.47 -14.28
CA SER A 228 12.45 -12.77 -14.61
C SER A 228 12.09 -13.31 -16.00
N MET A 229 11.03 -12.82 -16.63
CA MET A 229 10.52 -13.37 -17.89
C MET A 229 11.54 -13.34 -19.03
N PRO A 230 12.39 -12.30 -19.18
CA PRO A 230 13.47 -12.33 -20.19
C PRO A 230 14.47 -13.47 -19.98
N PHE A 231 14.75 -13.85 -18.74
CA PHE A 231 15.67 -14.93 -18.38
C PHE A 231 15.05 -16.30 -18.67
N TRP A 232 13.76 -16.48 -18.33
CA TRP A 232 13.03 -17.69 -18.70
C TRP A 232 13.02 -17.92 -20.21
N LYS A 233 12.76 -16.89 -21.00
CA LYS A 233 12.78 -16.97 -22.47
C LYS A 233 14.18 -17.31 -23.01
N ASN A 234 15.23 -16.82 -22.34
CA ASN A 234 16.61 -17.07 -22.76
C ASN A 234 17.17 -18.42 -22.27
N SER A 235 16.52 -19.07 -21.30
CA SER A 235 17.00 -20.33 -20.70
C SER A 235 17.18 -21.45 -21.71
N ALA A 236 16.30 -21.54 -22.72
CA ALA A 236 16.44 -22.49 -23.83
C ALA A 236 17.73 -22.28 -24.63
N ARG A 237 18.06 -21.04 -24.95
CA ARG A 237 19.29 -20.66 -25.64
C ARG A 237 20.53 -21.01 -24.81
N GLU A 238 20.49 -20.68 -23.52
CA GLU A 238 21.60 -20.98 -22.60
C GLU A 238 21.84 -22.48 -22.46
N TYR A 239 20.76 -23.26 -22.36
CA TYR A 239 20.86 -24.71 -22.34
C TYR A 239 21.56 -25.26 -23.58
N ALA A 240 21.12 -24.84 -24.76
CA ALA A 240 21.73 -25.29 -26.02
C ALA A 240 23.24 -24.91 -26.10
N ILE A 241 23.59 -23.70 -25.65
CA ILE A 241 25.02 -23.26 -25.58
C ILE A 241 25.80 -24.12 -24.59
N LEU A 242 25.27 -24.37 -23.40
CA LEU A 242 25.91 -25.22 -22.39
C LEU A 242 26.15 -26.66 -22.90
N ARG A 243 25.30 -27.14 -23.82
CA ARG A 243 25.45 -28.43 -24.48
C ARG A 243 26.40 -28.38 -25.71
N GLY A 244 27.05 -27.22 -25.95
CA GLY A 244 28.01 -27.04 -27.01
C GLY A 244 27.43 -26.77 -28.41
N ALA A 245 26.16 -26.42 -28.51
CA ALA A 245 25.50 -26.11 -29.77
C ALA A 245 26.05 -24.84 -30.43
N LYS A 246 26.21 -24.87 -31.75
CA LYS A 246 26.37 -23.68 -32.57
C LYS A 246 25.01 -23.20 -33.03
N LEU A 247 24.51 -22.14 -32.40
CA LEU A 247 23.16 -21.64 -32.64
C LEU A 247 23.07 -20.87 -33.98
N PRO A 248 22.02 -21.07 -34.75
CA PRO A 248 21.72 -20.23 -35.92
C PRO A 248 21.35 -18.80 -35.46
N LYS A 249 21.49 -17.82 -36.36
CA LYS A 249 21.22 -16.41 -36.05
C LYS A 249 19.80 -16.13 -35.60
N ASN A 250 18.83 -16.90 -36.13
CA ASN A 250 17.42 -16.80 -35.86
C ASN A 250 16.91 -17.86 -34.85
N PHE A 251 17.80 -18.33 -33.96
CA PHE A 251 17.46 -19.37 -32.98
C PHE A 251 16.20 -19.03 -32.15
N ASP A 252 16.13 -17.83 -31.62
CA ASP A 252 15.03 -17.42 -30.76
C ASP A 252 13.71 -17.29 -31.52
N GLU A 253 13.75 -16.90 -32.80
CA GLU A 253 12.57 -16.86 -33.68
C GLU A 253 12.02 -18.28 -33.94
N ILE A 254 12.94 -19.23 -34.12
CA ILE A 254 12.61 -20.65 -34.35
C ILE A 254 12.06 -21.28 -33.09
N THR A 255 12.73 -21.09 -31.94
CA THR A 255 12.38 -21.78 -30.68
C THR A 255 11.30 -21.10 -29.90
N GLY A 256 11.08 -19.81 -30.10
CA GLY A 256 10.10 -19.01 -29.36
C GLY A 256 8.63 -19.38 -29.61
N VAL A 257 8.36 -20.19 -30.66
CA VAL A 257 7.00 -20.69 -30.99
C VAL A 257 6.84 -22.19 -30.70
N MET A 258 7.90 -22.85 -30.23
CA MET A 258 7.92 -24.29 -29.96
C MET A 258 7.42 -24.60 -28.55
N ASP A 259 6.67 -25.69 -28.40
CA ASP A 259 6.50 -26.30 -27.10
C ASP A 259 7.78 -27.04 -26.65
N LEU A 260 7.78 -27.53 -25.42
CA LEU A 260 8.96 -28.18 -24.83
C LEU A 260 9.35 -29.47 -25.59
N SER A 261 8.36 -30.21 -26.11
CA SER A 261 8.60 -31.45 -26.87
C SER A 261 9.18 -31.13 -28.24
N GLU A 262 8.63 -30.13 -28.93
CA GLU A 262 9.18 -29.62 -30.20
C GLU A 262 10.58 -29.08 -30.04
N TYR A 263 10.84 -28.37 -28.96
CA TYR A 263 12.17 -27.87 -28.63
C TYR A 263 13.17 -29.03 -28.40
N ALA A 264 12.79 -30.05 -27.64
CA ALA A 264 13.64 -31.23 -27.45
C ALA A 264 13.93 -31.95 -28.78
N ALA A 265 12.92 -32.14 -29.63
CA ALA A 265 13.11 -32.73 -30.96
C ALA A 265 14.01 -31.87 -31.84
N TYR A 266 13.91 -30.55 -31.81
CA TYR A 266 14.78 -29.63 -32.52
C TYR A 266 16.25 -29.73 -32.04
N LEU A 267 16.48 -29.79 -30.74
CA LEU A 267 17.82 -29.99 -30.17
C LEU A 267 18.46 -31.30 -30.65
N GLN A 268 17.69 -32.37 -30.64
CA GLN A 268 18.19 -33.70 -31.07
C GLN A 268 18.41 -33.79 -32.56
N THR A 269 17.44 -33.38 -33.39
CA THR A 269 17.44 -33.65 -34.82
C THR A 269 18.20 -32.59 -35.64
N VAL A 270 18.18 -31.33 -35.22
CA VAL A 270 18.78 -30.21 -35.95
C VAL A 270 20.15 -29.84 -35.39
N LEU A 271 20.26 -29.77 -34.03
CA LEU A 271 21.50 -29.36 -33.39
C LEU A 271 22.36 -30.55 -32.94
N GLY A 272 21.88 -31.77 -33.05
CA GLY A 272 22.63 -33.00 -32.74
C GLY A 272 22.93 -33.16 -31.24
N ILE A 273 22.09 -32.56 -30.37
CA ILE A 273 22.23 -32.61 -28.91
C ILE A 273 21.41 -33.78 -28.40
N ASP A 274 22.10 -34.80 -27.85
CA ASP A 274 21.41 -35.88 -27.14
C ASP A 274 20.88 -35.39 -25.78
N THR A 275 19.56 -35.30 -25.66
CA THR A 275 18.84 -34.77 -24.47
C THR A 275 17.44 -35.31 -24.37
N SER A 276 16.89 -35.33 -23.12
CA SER A 276 15.51 -35.66 -22.83
C SER A 276 14.72 -34.44 -22.35
N LEU A 277 13.39 -34.53 -22.34
CA LEU A 277 12.52 -33.48 -21.75
C LEU A 277 12.86 -33.22 -20.29
N GLU A 278 13.13 -34.28 -19.53
CA GLU A 278 13.51 -34.19 -18.11
C GLU A 278 14.81 -33.41 -17.92
N GLN A 279 15.86 -33.74 -18.74
CA GLN A 279 17.13 -33.03 -18.70
C GLN A 279 17.02 -31.56 -19.10
N ILE A 280 16.15 -31.22 -20.04
CA ILE A 280 15.90 -29.82 -20.42
C ILE A 280 15.21 -29.09 -19.25
N THR A 281 14.21 -29.71 -18.62
CA THR A 281 13.45 -29.10 -17.53
C THR A 281 14.34 -28.88 -16.31
N GLU A 282 15.12 -29.89 -15.91
CA GLU A 282 16.07 -29.78 -14.80
C GLU A 282 17.13 -28.70 -15.07
N ALA A 283 17.70 -28.69 -16.28
CA ALA A 283 18.69 -27.70 -16.64
C ALA A 283 18.10 -26.26 -16.70
N ALA A 284 16.86 -26.09 -17.13
CA ALA A 284 16.19 -24.79 -17.10
C ALA A 284 16.07 -24.27 -15.67
N VAL A 285 15.70 -25.13 -14.71
CA VAL A 285 15.66 -24.76 -13.27
C VAL A 285 17.06 -24.40 -12.77
N ASP A 286 18.09 -25.17 -13.11
CA ASP A 286 19.47 -24.89 -12.69
C ASP A 286 20.00 -23.57 -13.29
N ILE A 287 19.66 -23.26 -14.53
CA ILE A 287 19.99 -21.99 -15.20
C ILE A 287 19.31 -20.84 -14.47
N MET A 288 18.00 -20.96 -14.24
CA MET A 288 17.24 -19.94 -13.55
C MET A 288 17.71 -19.73 -12.11
N ASN A 289 18.09 -20.78 -11.39
CA ASN A 289 18.64 -20.67 -10.04
C ASN A 289 19.94 -19.86 -10.00
N LYS A 290 20.79 -19.96 -11.01
CA LYS A 290 21.98 -19.10 -11.14
C LYS A 290 21.58 -17.63 -11.33
N HIS A 291 20.58 -17.36 -12.16
CA HIS A 291 20.07 -16.02 -12.37
C HIS A 291 19.33 -15.47 -11.14
N TYR A 292 18.52 -16.28 -10.44
CA TYR A 292 17.92 -15.89 -9.16
C TYR A 292 18.98 -15.56 -8.10
N ALA A 293 20.11 -16.25 -8.11
CA ALA A 293 21.20 -15.99 -7.18
C ALA A 293 22.03 -14.75 -7.55
N SER A 294 21.96 -14.23 -8.78
CA SER A 294 22.91 -13.22 -9.27
C SER A 294 22.25 -11.93 -9.79
N ASP A 295 21.49 -11.99 -10.88
CA ASP A 295 21.26 -10.85 -11.74
C ASP A 295 19.80 -10.53 -12.08
N ILE A 296 18.82 -11.40 -11.83
CA ILE A 296 17.39 -11.07 -12.01
C ILE A 296 17.01 -9.87 -11.14
N PRO A 297 16.60 -8.72 -11.73
CA PRO A 297 16.29 -7.52 -10.97
C PRO A 297 14.92 -7.63 -10.32
N ALA A 298 14.79 -7.05 -9.13
CA ALA A 298 13.46 -6.78 -8.56
C ALA A 298 12.75 -5.68 -9.36
N LYS A 299 11.44 -5.81 -9.56
CA LYS A 299 10.65 -4.74 -10.13
C LYS A 299 10.71 -3.49 -9.25
N LYS A 300 10.75 -2.34 -9.89
CA LYS A 300 10.95 -1.05 -9.21
C LYS A 300 9.88 -0.82 -8.14
N GLY A 301 10.32 -0.55 -6.93
CA GLY A 301 9.44 -0.26 -5.78
C GLY A 301 8.92 -1.50 -5.05
N MET A 302 9.01 -2.72 -5.60
CA MET A 302 8.46 -3.93 -4.95
C MET A 302 9.17 -4.28 -3.64
N ILE A 303 10.48 -4.19 -3.57
CA ILE A 303 11.23 -4.40 -2.32
C ILE A 303 10.79 -3.40 -1.24
N LYS A 304 10.64 -2.12 -1.62
CA LYS A 304 10.17 -1.08 -0.70
C LYS A 304 8.73 -1.36 -0.22
N LEU A 305 7.86 -1.80 -1.12
CA LEU A 305 6.48 -2.19 -0.79
C LEU A 305 6.47 -3.36 0.21
N ILE A 306 7.21 -4.43 -0.07
CA ILE A 306 7.26 -5.63 0.79
C ILE A 306 7.77 -5.27 2.18
N ARG A 307 8.90 -4.56 2.28
CA ARG A 307 9.45 -4.13 3.58
C ARG A 307 8.48 -3.24 4.35
N ARG A 308 7.83 -2.28 3.68
CA ARG A 308 6.81 -1.42 4.30
C ARG A 308 5.64 -2.22 4.84
N GLU A 309 5.09 -3.15 4.06
CA GLU A 309 3.96 -3.98 4.51
C GLU A 309 4.37 -4.92 5.65
N TYR A 310 5.57 -5.51 5.59
CA TYR A 310 6.13 -6.32 6.68
C TYR A 310 6.33 -5.51 7.96
N GLU A 311 6.99 -4.35 7.86
CA GLU A 311 7.21 -3.45 9.01
C GLU A 311 5.89 -2.96 9.61
N ALA A 312 4.86 -2.78 8.78
CA ALA A 312 3.52 -2.42 9.20
C ALA A 312 2.77 -3.56 9.92
N GLY A 313 3.30 -4.79 9.88
CA GLY A 313 2.71 -5.97 10.51
C GLY A 313 1.69 -6.70 9.64
N SER A 314 1.68 -6.45 8.32
CA SER A 314 0.91 -7.24 7.36
C SER A 314 1.48 -8.67 7.27
N LYS A 315 0.61 -9.63 7.01
CA LYS A 315 0.97 -11.02 6.79
C LYS A 315 1.27 -11.27 5.33
N LEU A 316 2.51 -11.62 5.00
CA LEU A 316 2.97 -11.78 3.63
C LEU A 316 3.33 -13.24 3.36
N VAL A 317 2.90 -13.79 2.22
CA VAL A 317 3.32 -15.11 1.72
C VAL A 317 3.60 -15.03 0.22
N ILE A 318 4.43 -15.96 -0.28
CA ILE A 318 4.65 -16.17 -1.71
C ILE A 318 3.76 -17.31 -2.20
N PHE A 319 3.20 -17.16 -3.41
CA PHE A 319 2.62 -18.25 -4.18
C PHE A 319 3.20 -18.26 -5.60
N SER A 320 4.07 -19.21 -5.90
CA SER A 320 4.83 -19.27 -7.15
C SER A 320 4.60 -20.56 -7.93
N ALA A 321 4.82 -20.48 -9.25
CA ALA A 321 4.95 -21.65 -10.11
C ALA A 321 6.35 -22.28 -10.06
N SER A 322 7.36 -21.51 -9.59
CA SER A 322 8.72 -22.00 -9.35
C SER A 322 8.78 -22.84 -8.07
N ASP A 323 9.77 -23.71 -7.96
CA ASP A 323 9.98 -24.53 -6.77
C ASP A 323 10.43 -23.70 -5.56
N THR A 324 10.28 -24.27 -4.36
CA THR A 324 10.59 -23.58 -3.10
C THR A 324 12.04 -23.15 -3.02
N SER A 325 12.99 -23.95 -3.53
CA SER A 325 14.42 -23.63 -3.46
C SER A 325 14.77 -22.42 -4.33
N SER A 326 14.19 -22.32 -5.52
CA SER A 326 14.31 -21.17 -6.42
C SER A 326 13.79 -19.90 -5.79
N VAL A 327 12.62 -19.95 -5.15
CA VAL A 327 12.03 -18.82 -4.40
C VAL A 327 12.94 -18.39 -3.27
N GLU A 328 13.44 -19.33 -2.46
CA GLU A 328 14.34 -19.02 -1.35
C GLU A 328 15.64 -18.35 -1.79
N ILE A 329 16.27 -18.86 -2.85
CA ILE A 329 17.50 -18.29 -3.42
C ILE A 329 17.27 -16.81 -3.73
N LEU A 330 16.18 -16.50 -4.44
CA LEU A 330 15.84 -15.13 -4.83
C LEU A 330 15.57 -14.24 -3.62
N LEU A 331 14.70 -14.68 -2.70
CA LEU A 331 14.31 -13.87 -1.55
C LEU A 331 15.49 -13.58 -0.61
N LYS A 332 16.40 -14.54 -0.43
CA LYS A 332 17.64 -14.37 0.36
C LYS A 332 18.58 -13.37 -0.31
N ARG A 333 18.78 -13.45 -1.64
CA ARG A 333 19.57 -12.47 -2.38
C ARG A 333 19.02 -11.07 -2.30
N LEU A 334 17.69 -10.91 -2.35
CA LEU A 334 17.01 -9.61 -2.26
C LEU A 334 16.88 -9.10 -0.81
N GLU A 335 17.33 -9.87 0.18
CA GLU A 335 17.25 -9.57 1.61
C GLU A 335 15.82 -9.28 2.09
N ILE A 336 14.86 -10.07 1.62
CA ILE A 336 13.44 -9.98 1.98
C ILE A 336 12.85 -11.34 2.41
N TYR A 337 13.66 -12.37 2.56
CA TYR A 337 13.20 -13.71 2.96
C TYR A 337 12.41 -13.66 4.29
N GLU A 338 12.94 -12.95 5.27
CA GLU A 338 12.33 -12.80 6.59
C GLU A 338 11.01 -12.00 6.59
N CYS A 339 10.69 -11.34 5.47
CA CYS A 339 9.43 -10.62 5.34
C CYS A 339 8.22 -11.55 5.11
N PHE A 340 8.46 -12.80 4.71
CA PHE A 340 7.41 -13.74 4.35
C PHE A 340 7.23 -14.81 5.42
N GLU A 341 5.97 -15.05 5.84
CA GLU A 341 5.61 -16.12 6.80
C GLU A 341 5.56 -17.50 6.16
N GLY A 342 5.48 -17.58 4.82
CA GLY A 342 5.45 -18.85 4.12
C GLY A 342 5.68 -18.71 2.61
N ILE A 343 6.21 -19.79 2.03
CA ILE A 343 6.34 -19.98 0.60
C ILE A 343 5.44 -21.14 0.22
N TYR A 344 4.58 -20.93 -0.75
CA TYR A 344 3.68 -21.93 -1.34
C TYR A 344 3.97 -22.02 -2.83
N THR A 345 4.04 -23.23 -3.34
CA THR A 345 4.26 -23.48 -4.76
C THR A 345 3.09 -24.24 -5.37
N VAL A 346 2.97 -24.23 -6.69
CA VAL A 346 1.98 -25.06 -7.38
C VAL A 346 2.17 -26.55 -7.08
N TYR A 347 3.40 -26.96 -6.74
CA TYR A 347 3.72 -28.34 -6.39
C TYR A 347 3.17 -28.69 -4.98
N ASP A 348 3.33 -27.81 -3.99
CA ASP A 348 2.79 -28.00 -2.64
C ASP A 348 1.27 -27.97 -2.61
N VAL A 349 0.71 -27.08 -3.42
CA VAL A 349 -0.75 -26.91 -3.55
C VAL A 349 -1.37 -28.04 -4.37
N GLY A 350 -0.63 -28.59 -5.35
CA GLY A 350 -1.11 -29.62 -6.28
C GLY A 350 -2.14 -29.09 -7.30
N ILE A 351 -2.28 -27.78 -7.43
CA ILE A 351 -3.26 -27.10 -8.30
C ILE A 351 -2.55 -25.88 -8.93
N GLY A 352 -2.68 -25.73 -10.25
CA GLY A 352 -2.09 -24.62 -11.00
C GLY A 352 -2.75 -23.27 -10.70
N LYS A 353 -2.03 -22.19 -10.92
CA LYS A 353 -2.50 -20.79 -10.65
C LYS A 353 -3.67 -20.32 -11.51
N SER A 354 -4.04 -21.06 -12.55
CA SER A 354 -5.24 -20.77 -13.34
C SER A 354 -6.55 -21.21 -12.68
N ASP A 355 -6.48 -22.02 -11.63
CA ASP A 355 -7.63 -22.49 -10.87
C ASP A 355 -7.81 -21.68 -9.59
N LYS A 356 -9.00 -21.12 -9.37
CA LYS A 356 -9.36 -20.35 -8.19
C LYS A 356 -9.14 -21.10 -6.86
N GLU A 357 -9.25 -22.41 -6.85
CA GLU A 357 -9.07 -23.20 -5.62
C GLU A 357 -7.61 -23.21 -5.16
N SER A 358 -6.64 -22.96 -6.05
CA SER A 358 -5.23 -22.81 -5.66
C SER A 358 -5.03 -21.64 -4.70
N TYR A 359 -5.54 -20.45 -5.04
CA TYR A 359 -5.46 -19.26 -4.20
C TYR A 359 -6.22 -19.40 -2.88
N LYS A 360 -7.41 -20.02 -2.90
CA LYS A 360 -8.17 -20.33 -1.67
C LYS A 360 -7.39 -21.26 -0.76
N LYS A 361 -6.74 -22.28 -1.33
CA LYS A 361 -5.93 -23.24 -0.55
C LYS A 361 -4.74 -22.56 0.08
N VAL A 362 -4.03 -21.68 -0.66
CA VAL A 362 -2.93 -20.87 -0.11
C VAL A 362 -3.42 -19.98 1.01
N ALA A 363 -4.49 -19.19 0.80
CA ALA A 363 -5.03 -18.31 1.82
C ALA A 363 -5.40 -19.07 3.11
N ARG A 364 -6.11 -20.19 2.98
CA ARG A 364 -6.48 -21.05 4.12
C ARG A 364 -5.26 -21.65 4.83
N SER A 365 -4.28 -22.18 4.09
CA SER A 365 -3.05 -22.75 4.65
C SER A 365 -2.22 -21.70 5.38
N ALA A 366 -2.23 -20.47 4.89
CA ALA A 366 -1.59 -19.33 5.54
C ALA A 366 -2.42 -18.74 6.70
N GLY A 367 -3.63 -19.24 6.98
CA GLY A 367 -4.52 -18.67 8.00
C GLY A 367 -4.95 -17.24 7.68
N MET A 368 -5.22 -16.95 6.41
CA MET A 368 -5.68 -15.66 5.90
C MET A 368 -7.18 -15.71 5.59
N ASP A 369 -7.91 -14.64 5.89
CA ASP A 369 -9.31 -14.48 5.46
C ASP A 369 -9.35 -14.16 3.97
N ILE A 370 -10.11 -14.92 3.21
CA ILE A 370 -10.22 -14.77 1.74
C ILE A 370 -10.72 -13.37 1.37
N SER A 371 -11.74 -12.87 2.08
CA SER A 371 -12.37 -11.58 1.77
C SER A 371 -11.46 -10.37 2.05
N ASP A 372 -10.41 -10.55 2.87
CA ASP A 372 -9.45 -9.50 3.25
C ASP A 372 -8.02 -9.80 2.82
N THR A 373 -7.86 -10.70 1.87
CA THR A 373 -6.55 -11.05 1.31
C THR A 373 -6.34 -10.41 -0.05
N TRP A 374 -5.21 -9.75 -0.23
CA TRP A 374 -4.74 -9.21 -1.50
C TRP A 374 -3.85 -10.21 -2.21
N VAL A 375 -3.97 -10.28 -3.53
CA VAL A 375 -3.06 -11.02 -4.41
C VAL A 375 -2.37 -10.03 -5.33
N TYR A 376 -1.05 -10.06 -5.39
CA TYR A 376 -0.25 -9.35 -6.38
C TYR A 376 0.11 -10.34 -7.49
N GLU A 377 -0.27 -10.04 -8.73
CA GLU A 377 -0.20 -10.95 -9.89
C GLU A 377 -0.06 -10.14 -11.17
N ASP A 378 0.61 -10.69 -12.20
CA ASP A 378 0.87 -9.99 -13.47
C ASP A 378 0.17 -10.63 -14.67
N ILE A 379 -0.20 -11.91 -14.60
CA ILE A 379 -0.79 -12.62 -15.76
C ILE A 379 -2.31 -12.78 -15.64
N LEU A 380 -3.01 -12.63 -16.77
CA LEU A 380 -4.47 -12.64 -16.86
C LEU A 380 -5.12 -13.87 -16.20
N ARG A 381 -4.55 -15.07 -16.43
CA ARG A 381 -5.09 -16.31 -15.84
C ARG A 381 -5.01 -16.34 -14.32
N GLY A 382 -3.91 -15.81 -13.74
CA GLY A 382 -3.72 -15.71 -12.30
C GLY A 382 -4.65 -14.65 -11.69
N VAL A 383 -4.74 -13.47 -12.30
CA VAL A 383 -5.66 -12.39 -11.92
C VAL A 383 -7.11 -12.88 -11.90
N ARG A 384 -7.56 -13.55 -12.98
CA ARG A 384 -8.92 -14.15 -13.04
C ARG A 384 -9.15 -15.19 -11.96
N ALA A 385 -8.18 -16.07 -11.71
CA ALA A 385 -8.31 -17.12 -10.72
C ALA A 385 -8.40 -16.53 -9.30
N ALA A 386 -7.55 -15.57 -8.94
CA ALA A 386 -7.57 -14.90 -7.66
C ALA A 386 -8.88 -14.10 -7.44
N HIS A 387 -9.33 -13.34 -8.43
CA HIS A 387 -10.60 -12.61 -8.39
C HIS A 387 -11.80 -13.57 -8.22
N ASN A 388 -11.85 -14.65 -9.01
CA ASN A 388 -12.92 -15.66 -8.92
C ASN A 388 -12.87 -16.48 -7.62
N ALA A 389 -11.76 -16.45 -6.91
CA ALA A 389 -11.62 -17.02 -5.57
C ALA A 389 -12.22 -16.12 -4.49
N GLY A 390 -12.56 -14.87 -4.81
CA GLY A 390 -13.08 -13.86 -3.89
C GLY A 390 -12.00 -13.07 -3.15
N LEU A 391 -10.75 -13.11 -3.64
CA LEU A 391 -9.65 -12.29 -3.11
C LEU A 391 -9.61 -10.94 -3.83
N LYS A 392 -9.02 -9.94 -3.17
CA LYS A 392 -8.70 -8.64 -3.77
C LYS A 392 -7.45 -8.76 -4.64
N VAL A 393 -7.45 -8.19 -5.82
CA VAL A 393 -6.34 -8.32 -6.77
C VAL A 393 -5.68 -6.98 -7.05
N CYS A 394 -4.38 -6.92 -6.85
CA CYS A 394 -3.52 -5.85 -7.32
C CYS A 394 -2.70 -6.37 -8.51
N ALA A 395 -3.08 -5.98 -9.72
CA ALA A 395 -2.35 -6.34 -10.91
C ALA A 395 -1.05 -5.54 -11.01
N VAL A 396 0.04 -6.23 -11.33
CA VAL A 396 1.37 -5.65 -11.52
C VAL A 396 1.72 -5.73 -13.00
N TYR A 397 2.01 -4.60 -13.62
CA TYR A 397 2.34 -4.58 -15.05
C TYR A 397 3.60 -5.39 -15.34
N ASP A 398 3.50 -6.28 -16.33
CA ASP A 398 4.62 -6.94 -16.97
C ASP A 398 4.55 -6.79 -18.50
N LYS A 399 5.70 -6.70 -19.15
CA LYS A 399 5.76 -6.57 -20.63
C LYS A 399 5.18 -7.78 -21.36
N ASP A 400 5.30 -8.96 -20.75
CA ASP A 400 4.80 -10.21 -21.32
C ASP A 400 3.28 -10.35 -21.22
N SER A 401 2.65 -9.54 -20.37
CA SER A 401 1.19 -9.44 -20.25
C SER A 401 0.63 -8.15 -20.85
N ALA A 402 1.43 -7.41 -21.64
CA ALA A 402 1.02 -6.12 -22.20
C ALA A 402 -0.22 -6.19 -23.07
N ASP A 403 -0.38 -7.25 -23.85
CA ASP A 403 -1.54 -7.46 -24.74
C ASP A 403 -2.83 -7.72 -23.94
N ASP A 404 -2.72 -8.27 -22.74
CA ASP A 404 -3.84 -8.57 -21.85
C ASP A 404 -4.10 -7.44 -20.82
N TRP A 405 -3.29 -6.39 -20.78
CA TRP A 405 -3.26 -5.42 -19.68
C TRP A 405 -4.60 -4.69 -19.45
N ASP A 406 -5.29 -4.31 -20.52
CA ASP A 406 -6.59 -3.66 -20.41
C ASP A 406 -7.63 -4.59 -19.79
N GLU A 407 -7.62 -5.87 -20.15
CA GLU A 407 -8.49 -6.88 -19.57
C GLU A 407 -8.11 -7.16 -18.11
N ILE A 408 -6.82 -7.31 -17.81
CA ILE A 408 -6.31 -7.46 -16.45
C ILE A 408 -6.82 -6.33 -15.55
N CYS A 409 -6.68 -5.08 -16.00
CA CYS A 409 -7.12 -3.91 -15.24
C CYS A 409 -8.64 -3.80 -15.10
N SER A 410 -9.41 -4.39 -16.01
CA SER A 410 -10.88 -4.45 -15.89
C SER A 410 -11.37 -5.43 -14.80
N ILE A 411 -10.52 -6.39 -14.41
CA ILE A 411 -10.83 -7.43 -13.43
C ILE A 411 -10.25 -7.09 -12.06
N ALA A 412 -9.04 -6.52 -12.03
CA ALA A 412 -8.32 -6.24 -10.81
C ALA A 412 -8.93 -5.06 -10.03
N ASP A 413 -8.87 -5.13 -8.69
CA ASP A 413 -9.28 -4.03 -7.81
C ASP A 413 -8.30 -2.85 -7.87
N LYS A 414 -7.03 -3.12 -8.25
CA LYS A 414 -5.97 -2.14 -8.39
C LYS A 414 -4.98 -2.56 -9.46
N CYS A 415 -4.46 -1.58 -10.21
CA CYS A 415 -3.37 -1.79 -11.17
C CYS A 415 -2.18 -0.90 -10.81
N ILE A 416 -0.96 -1.45 -10.89
CA ILE A 416 0.28 -0.72 -10.66
C ILE A 416 1.27 -0.96 -11.80
N ILE A 417 1.95 0.10 -12.20
CA ILE A 417 3.04 0.05 -13.18
C ILE A 417 4.34 0.33 -12.42
N THR A 418 5.24 -0.63 -12.44
CA THR A 418 6.52 -0.60 -11.71
C THR A 418 7.69 -0.10 -12.57
N GLY A 419 7.40 0.72 -13.58
CA GLY A 419 8.37 1.24 -14.56
C GLY A 419 9.26 2.37 -14.09
#